data_7d507304eafe804114107698fd8edab5
#
_entry.id   7d507304eafe804114107698fd8edab5
#
_cell.length_a   1.000
_cell.length_b   1.000
_cell.length_c   1.000
_cell.angle_alpha   90.00
_cell.angle_beta   90.00
_cell.angle_gamma   90.00
#
_symmetry.space_group_name_H-M   'P 1'
#
loop_
_entity.id
_entity.type
_entity.pdbx_description
1 polymer ?
#
loop_
_entity_poly.entity_id
_entity_poly.type
_entity_poly.pdbx_seq_one_letter_code
_entity_poly.pdbx_strand_id
1 'polypeptide(L)'
;MRALAAAFFLAALASAPAVAQSSADLAADAAISADFAQDGNVTYFSQSWLVDTMNRRTSESIRDVPRVYYDYYVVPQGQNRLEARLSLYRRYGGDRDVIKPLLWLLNRNDLENLSPGDTLVVPTHFGLDFRAYAPFPRYYPGARDIGKVVILDKNVQAWGAYENGELARWGIINTGVESARTPSGRFNVNWQQEYRVSTLSPGYGSSAPDAELWEMYWVMNLHEQRGIHMPQSALPTSGPASHGCIRMLEPDAQWLYNWVDTWEVENQRDPISSVGARIKEQGTMVLIIGEDISEPPQPFLHREQYPVIRMVNLPPDPYQVPPGTDQQRAFDRLAGRR
;
A
#
# COMPACT_ATOMS: atom_id res chain seq x y z
N MET A 1 29.85 47.38 -22.95
CA MET A 1 30.32 46.05 -22.58
C MET A 1 30.16 45.89 -21.08
N ARG A 2 29.15 45.20 -20.59
CA ARG A 2 28.97 44.87 -19.18
C ARG A 2 28.84 43.36 -19.11
N ALA A 3 29.81 42.69 -18.44
CA ALA A 3 29.85 41.27 -18.19
C ALA A 3 28.89 40.94 -17.02
N LEU A 4 27.95 40.03 -17.23
CA LEU A 4 27.18 39.38 -16.18
C LEU A 4 27.96 38.20 -15.66
N ALA A 5 28.29 38.19 -14.37
CA ALA A 5 28.81 37.04 -13.65
C ALA A 5 27.63 36.20 -13.17
N ALA A 6 27.56 34.93 -13.62
CA ALA A 6 26.64 33.96 -13.11
C ALA A 6 27.24 33.30 -11.87
N ALA A 7 26.58 33.48 -10.71
CA ALA A 7 26.94 32.80 -9.49
C ALA A 7 26.25 31.42 -9.44
N PHE A 8 27.04 30.35 -9.47
CA PHE A 8 26.57 29.00 -9.17
C PHE A 8 26.42 28.83 -7.65
N PHE A 9 25.19 28.63 -7.19
CA PHE A 9 24.94 28.15 -5.83
C PHE A 9 25.09 26.62 -5.80
N LEU A 10 26.14 26.13 -5.20
CA LEU A 10 26.25 24.73 -4.78
C LEU A 10 25.41 24.57 -3.49
N ALA A 11 24.28 23.92 -3.58
CA ALA A 11 23.54 23.46 -2.41
C ALA A 11 24.24 22.21 -1.85
N ALA A 12 24.83 22.35 -0.68
CA ALA A 12 25.36 21.21 0.07
C ALA A 12 24.19 20.41 0.65
N LEU A 13 24.02 19.17 0.16
CA LEU A 13 23.13 18.19 0.76
C LEU A 13 23.73 17.74 2.10
N ALA A 14 23.17 18.24 3.21
CA ALA A 14 23.51 17.77 4.53
C ALA A 14 22.86 16.38 4.75
N SER A 15 23.68 15.36 4.96
CA SER A 15 23.23 14.00 5.33
C SER A 15 22.60 14.03 6.73
N ALA A 16 21.37 13.53 6.86
CA ALA A 16 20.69 13.35 8.12
C ALA A 16 21.43 12.31 9.00
N PRO A 17 21.47 12.48 10.32
CA PRO A 17 22.11 11.51 11.22
C PRO A 17 21.35 10.18 11.19
N ALA A 18 22.09 9.07 10.99
CA ALA A 18 21.56 7.73 11.06
C ALA A 18 21.11 7.41 12.50
N VAL A 19 19.87 6.96 12.67
CA VAL A 19 19.41 6.38 13.93
C VAL A 19 20.02 4.97 14.04
N ALA A 20 20.79 4.72 15.09
CA ALA A 20 21.41 3.41 15.31
C ALA A 20 20.33 2.35 15.57
N GLN A 21 20.37 1.28 14.79
CA GLN A 21 19.50 0.11 14.96
C GLN A 21 19.99 -0.81 16.08
N SER A 22 19.06 -1.50 16.72
CA SER A 22 19.43 -2.52 17.71
C SER A 22 19.96 -3.79 17.03
N SER A 23 20.82 -4.54 17.71
CA SER A 23 21.33 -5.81 17.18
C SER A 23 20.25 -6.88 16.95
N ALA A 24 19.10 -6.75 17.63
CA ALA A 24 17.95 -7.62 17.44
C ALA A 24 17.20 -7.33 16.13
N ASP A 25 17.12 -6.04 15.74
CA ASP A 25 16.52 -5.63 14.47
C ASP A 25 17.37 -6.12 13.29
N LEU A 26 18.69 -6.03 13.40
CA LEU A 26 19.63 -6.54 12.38
C LEU A 26 19.57 -8.06 12.21
N ALA A 27 19.35 -8.81 13.30
CA ALA A 27 19.22 -10.27 13.24
C ALA A 27 17.87 -10.70 12.62
N ALA A 28 16.78 -9.99 12.92
CA ALA A 28 15.47 -10.20 12.30
C ALA A 28 15.54 -9.91 10.79
N ASP A 29 16.22 -8.83 10.39
CA ASP A 29 16.44 -8.44 9.00
C ASP A 29 17.22 -9.50 8.21
N ALA A 30 18.27 -10.07 8.81
CA ALA A 30 19.06 -11.13 8.20
C ALA A 30 18.24 -12.43 7.98
N ALA A 31 17.36 -12.78 8.92
CA ALA A 31 16.49 -13.95 8.80
C ALA A 31 15.46 -13.77 7.68
N ILE A 32 14.86 -12.57 7.56
CA ILE A 32 13.89 -12.26 6.51
C ILE A 32 14.55 -12.15 5.14
N SER A 33 15.75 -11.57 5.06
CA SER A 33 16.55 -11.56 3.82
C SER A 33 16.93 -12.96 3.35
N ALA A 34 17.16 -13.89 4.27
CA ALA A 34 17.43 -15.30 3.96
C ALA A 34 16.17 -16.02 3.43
N ASP A 35 14.97 -15.73 3.96
CA ASP A 35 13.70 -16.25 3.44
C ASP A 35 13.42 -15.73 2.02
N PHE A 36 13.69 -14.45 1.75
CA PHE A 36 13.57 -13.91 0.39
C PHE A 36 14.57 -14.48 -0.60
N ALA A 37 15.79 -14.85 -0.13
CA ALA A 37 16.81 -15.48 -0.97
C ALA A 37 16.51 -16.96 -1.27
N GLN A 38 15.71 -17.63 -0.42
CA GLN A 38 15.28 -19.02 -0.66
C GLN A 38 14.10 -19.10 -1.63
N ASP A 39 13.24 -18.08 -1.69
CA ASP A 39 12.24 -17.90 -2.74
C ASP A 39 12.88 -17.37 -4.04
N GLY A 40 13.82 -18.11 -4.60
CA GLY A 40 14.60 -17.78 -5.82
C GLY A 40 13.76 -17.54 -7.09
N ASN A 41 12.49 -17.15 -6.96
CA ASN A 41 11.53 -16.81 -8.00
C ASN A 41 10.68 -15.57 -7.68
N VAL A 42 11.06 -14.72 -6.72
CA VAL A 42 10.47 -13.38 -6.65
C VAL A 42 11.05 -12.57 -7.81
N THR A 43 10.52 -12.79 -8.98
CA THR A 43 10.71 -11.87 -10.10
C THR A 43 10.10 -10.56 -9.62
N TYR A 44 10.96 -9.58 -9.31
CA TYR A 44 10.56 -8.18 -9.12
C TYR A 44 9.90 -7.75 -10.42
N PHE A 45 8.59 -7.90 -10.50
CA PHE A 45 7.84 -7.52 -11.68
C PHE A 45 8.02 -6.03 -11.87
N SER A 46 8.42 -5.64 -13.05
CA SER A 46 8.02 -4.34 -13.56
C SER A 46 6.50 -4.29 -13.43
N GLN A 47 5.98 -3.53 -12.48
CA GLN A 47 4.55 -3.44 -12.18
C GLN A 47 3.81 -2.59 -13.23
N SER A 48 4.53 -2.14 -14.26
CA SER A 48 4.01 -1.32 -15.35
C SER A 48 2.80 -1.93 -16.08
N TRP A 49 2.72 -3.24 -16.18
CA TRP A 49 1.59 -3.94 -16.80
C TRP A 49 0.26 -3.84 -16.01
N LEU A 50 0.31 -3.37 -14.77
CA LEU A 50 -0.87 -3.10 -13.93
C LEU A 50 -1.43 -1.68 -14.12
N VAL A 51 -0.63 -0.77 -14.64
CA VAL A 51 -0.91 0.68 -14.67
C VAL A 51 -2.24 0.99 -15.34
N ASP A 52 -2.47 0.44 -16.53
CA ASP A 52 -3.70 0.72 -17.30
C ASP A 52 -4.96 0.22 -16.59
N THR A 53 -4.86 -0.94 -15.92
CA THR A 53 -5.96 -1.48 -15.14
C THR A 53 -6.26 -0.64 -13.91
N MET A 54 -5.24 -0.27 -13.14
CA MET A 54 -5.39 0.46 -11.89
C MET A 54 -5.77 1.93 -12.08
N ASN A 55 -5.37 2.52 -13.20
CA ASN A 55 -5.71 3.90 -13.54
C ASN A 55 -7.00 4.03 -14.36
N ARG A 56 -7.62 2.92 -14.73
CA ARG A 56 -8.85 2.95 -15.52
C ARG A 56 -9.98 3.60 -14.76
N ARG A 57 -10.42 4.73 -15.28
CA ARG A 57 -11.53 5.50 -14.74
C ARG A 57 -12.49 5.83 -15.86
N THR A 58 -13.68 5.27 -15.80
CA THR A 58 -14.72 5.40 -16.83
C THR A 58 -15.91 6.23 -16.36
N SER A 59 -15.96 6.56 -15.06
CA SER A 59 -17.02 7.35 -14.43
C SER A 59 -16.43 8.48 -13.62
N GLU A 60 -16.94 9.68 -13.75
CA GLU A 60 -16.52 10.82 -12.92
C GLU A 60 -16.97 10.61 -11.47
N SER A 61 -18.27 10.36 -11.27
CA SER A 61 -18.85 10.11 -9.95
C SER A 61 -18.73 8.63 -9.57
N ILE A 62 -18.49 8.37 -8.27
CA ILE A 62 -18.55 7.01 -7.72
C ILE A 62 -19.93 6.39 -7.84
N ARG A 63 -20.99 7.22 -7.91
CA ARG A 63 -22.39 6.80 -8.08
C ARG A 63 -22.59 6.05 -9.41
N ASP A 64 -21.89 6.50 -10.46
CA ASP A 64 -22.05 5.98 -11.82
C ASP A 64 -21.14 4.78 -12.11
N VAL A 65 -20.27 4.40 -11.17
CA VAL A 65 -19.46 3.20 -11.27
C VAL A 65 -20.37 1.97 -11.23
N PRO A 66 -20.30 1.05 -12.22
CA PRO A 66 -21.18 -0.11 -12.28
C PRO A 66 -20.93 -1.09 -11.13
N ARG A 67 -21.95 -1.89 -10.79
CA ARG A 67 -21.79 -3.01 -9.87
C ARG A 67 -21.17 -4.19 -10.61
N VAL A 68 -20.31 -4.94 -9.93
CA VAL A 68 -19.67 -6.15 -10.44
C VAL A 68 -20.17 -7.35 -9.64
N TYR A 69 -20.47 -8.41 -10.35
CA TYR A 69 -20.72 -9.74 -9.80
C TYR A 69 -19.52 -10.62 -10.07
N TYR A 70 -19.40 -11.73 -9.37
CA TYR A 70 -18.24 -12.60 -9.42
C TYR A 70 -18.67 -14.05 -9.64
N ASP A 71 -17.83 -14.81 -10.32
CA ASP A 71 -17.89 -16.25 -10.44
C ASP A 71 -16.72 -16.90 -9.71
N TYR A 72 -16.87 -18.17 -9.37
CA TYR A 72 -15.72 -19.02 -9.03
C TYR A 72 -15.25 -19.76 -10.28
N TYR A 73 -13.96 -19.70 -10.53
CA TYR A 73 -13.30 -20.54 -11.50
C TYR A 73 -12.41 -21.53 -10.76
N VAL A 74 -12.74 -22.81 -10.85
CA VAL A 74 -11.89 -23.89 -10.33
C VAL A 74 -11.07 -24.44 -11.51
N VAL A 75 -9.75 -24.47 -11.34
CA VAL A 75 -8.84 -25.03 -12.36
C VAL A 75 -9.12 -26.52 -12.51
N PRO A 76 -9.50 -27.00 -13.74
CA PRO A 76 -9.84 -28.39 -13.97
C PRO A 76 -8.70 -29.34 -13.66
N GLN A 77 -9.05 -30.54 -13.18
CA GLN A 77 -8.10 -31.61 -12.98
C GLN A 77 -7.48 -32.07 -14.30
N GLY A 78 -6.22 -32.48 -14.26
CA GLY A 78 -5.49 -32.99 -15.43
C GLY A 78 -4.92 -31.95 -16.37
N GLN A 79 -5.14 -30.66 -16.12
CA GLN A 79 -4.52 -29.58 -16.89
C GLN A 79 -3.14 -29.22 -16.33
N ASN A 80 -2.18 -28.98 -17.22
CA ASN A 80 -0.94 -28.32 -16.83
C ASN A 80 -1.15 -26.80 -16.69
N ARG A 81 -0.16 -26.07 -16.15
CA ARG A 81 -0.24 -24.64 -15.88
C ARG A 81 -0.60 -23.78 -17.10
N LEU A 82 -0.05 -24.13 -18.27
CA LEU A 82 -0.35 -23.41 -19.51
C LEU A 82 -1.80 -23.65 -19.95
N GLU A 83 -2.26 -24.90 -19.92
CA GLU A 83 -3.64 -25.26 -20.26
C GLU A 83 -4.65 -24.62 -19.34
N ALA A 84 -4.36 -24.56 -18.03
CA ALA A 84 -5.18 -23.88 -17.03
C ALA A 84 -5.37 -22.40 -17.37
N ARG A 85 -4.29 -21.67 -17.67
CA ARG A 85 -4.37 -20.27 -18.08
C ARG A 85 -5.12 -20.07 -19.40
N LEU A 86 -4.83 -20.87 -20.40
CA LEU A 86 -5.50 -20.78 -21.70
C LEU A 86 -7.00 -21.06 -21.58
N SER A 87 -7.39 -21.99 -20.70
CA SER A 87 -8.79 -22.31 -20.42
C SER A 87 -9.49 -21.15 -19.72
N LEU A 88 -8.82 -20.53 -18.75
CA LEU A 88 -9.31 -19.34 -18.05
C LEU A 88 -9.54 -18.18 -19.04
N TYR A 89 -8.57 -17.83 -19.86
CA TYR A 89 -8.69 -16.74 -20.83
C TYR A 89 -9.77 -17.00 -21.86
N ARG A 90 -9.88 -18.23 -22.39
CA ARG A 90 -10.94 -18.61 -23.33
C ARG A 90 -12.34 -18.49 -22.72
N ARG A 91 -12.49 -18.86 -21.45
CA ARG A 91 -13.79 -18.80 -20.76
C ARG A 91 -14.28 -17.37 -20.56
N TYR A 92 -13.38 -16.43 -20.27
CA TYR A 92 -13.72 -15.06 -19.84
C TYR A 92 -13.39 -13.97 -20.88
N GLY A 93 -13.19 -14.31 -22.13
CA GLY A 93 -13.15 -13.34 -23.23
C GLY A 93 -11.82 -13.17 -23.96
N GLY A 94 -10.79 -13.90 -23.59
CA GLY A 94 -9.56 -14.03 -24.39
C GLY A 94 -8.57 -12.88 -24.38
N ASP A 95 -8.92 -11.69 -23.91
CA ASP A 95 -7.98 -10.57 -23.81
C ASP A 95 -7.13 -10.69 -22.54
N ARG A 96 -5.94 -11.23 -22.74
CA ARG A 96 -4.97 -11.47 -21.66
C ARG A 96 -4.59 -10.18 -20.94
N ASP A 97 -4.43 -9.08 -21.65
CA ASP A 97 -3.90 -7.84 -21.11
C ASP A 97 -4.92 -7.11 -20.23
N VAL A 98 -6.20 -7.44 -20.38
CA VAL A 98 -7.29 -6.95 -19.52
C VAL A 98 -7.57 -7.91 -18.36
N ILE A 99 -7.58 -9.21 -18.62
CA ILE A 99 -7.97 -10.24 -17.64
C ILE A 99 -6.86 -10.48 -16.62
N LYS A 100 -5.62 -10.66 -17.07
CA LYS A 100 -4.49 -11.02 -16.21
C LYS A 100 -4.24 -10.02 -15.08
N PRO A 101 -4.14 -8.70 -15.34
CA PRO A 101 -3.88 -7.73 -14.28
C PRO A 101 -4.95 -7.74 -13.20
N LEU A 102 -6.21 -7.73 -13.61
CA LEU A 102 -7.32 -7.68 -12.68
C LEU A 102 -7.44 -8.96 -11.84
N LEU A 103 -7.29 -10.13 -12.44
CA LEU A 103 -7.33 -11.39 -11.70
C LEU A 103 -6.16 -11.52 -10.71
N TRP A 104 -4.97 -11.05 -11.08
CA TRP A 104 -3.83 -11.01 -10.17
C TRP A 104 -4.12 -10.10 -8.95
N LEU A 105 -4.65 -8.90 -9.19
CA LEU A 105 -5.01 -7.96 -8.13
C LEU A 105 -6.09 -8.52 -7.18
N LEU A 106 -7.10 -9.19 -7.73
CA LEU A 106 -8.21 -9.71 -6.95
C LEU A 106 -7.85 -10.99 -6.17
N ASN A 107 -7.08 -11.90 -6.77
CA ASN A 107 -6.81 -13.21 -6.19
C ASN A 107 -5.47 -13.29 -5.45
N ARG A 108 -4.59 -12.31 -5.59
CA ARG A 108 -3.26 -12.34 -4.99
C ARG A 108 -2.49 -13.60 -5.39
N ASN A 109 -2.75 -14.08 -6.57
CA ASN A 109 -2.17 -15.30 -7.11
C ASN A 109 -1.49 -15.00 -8.46
N ASP A 110 -0.29 -15.52 -8.62
CA ASP A 110 0.39 -15.51 -9.90
C ASP A 110 -0.25 -16.54 -10.83
N LEU A 111 -0.97 -16.06 -11.85
CA LEU A 111 -1.64 -16.92 -12.83
C LEU A 111 -0.65 -17.81 -13.60
N GLU A 112 0.64 -17.53 -13.58
CA GLU A 112 1.68 -18.38 -14.15
C GLU A 112 1.88 -19.69 -13.34
N ASN A 113 1.43 -19.70 -12.09
CA ASN A 113 1.59 -20.82 -11.15
C ASN A 113 0.30 -21.58 -10.85
N LEU A 114 -0.77 -21.35 -11.61
CA LEU A 114 -2.05 -22.05 -11.42
C LEU A 114 -1.89 -23.57 -11.43
N SER A 115 -2.50 -24.21 -10.46
CA SER A 115 -2.51 -25.68 -10.28
C SER A 115 -3.92 -26.24 -10.32
N PRO A 116 -4.09 -27.51 -10.71
CA PRO A 116 -5.41 -28.17 -10.67
C PRO A 116 -6.05 -28.07 -9.28
N GLY A 117 -7.30 -27.65 -9.24
CA GLY A 117 -8.05 -27.43 -8.00
C GLY A 117 -7.93 -26.02 -7.41
N ASP A 118 -7.03 -25.17 -7.89
CA ASP A 118 -6.99 -23.75 -7.50
C ASP A 118 -8.31 -23.09 -7.84
N THR A 119 -8.78 -22.25 -6.94
CA THR A 119 -10.04 -21.52 -7.09
C THR A 119 -9.76 -20.03 -7.18
N LEU A 120 -10.23 -19.41 -8.26
CA LEU A 120 -10.15 -17.97 -8.47
C LEU A 120 -11.54 -17.35 -8.36
N VAL A 121 -11.58 -16.14 -7.81
CA VAL A 121 -12.73 -15.24 -7.96
C VAL A 121 -12.54 -14.45 -9.24
N VAL A 122 -13.53 -14.53 -10.13
CA VAL A 122 -13.48 -13.91 -11.45
C VAL A 122 -14.66 -12.96 -11.62
N PRO A 123 -14.44 -11.68 -11.93
CA PRO A 123 -15.53 -10.75 -12.15
C PRO A 123 -16.27 -11.12 -13.47
N THR A 124 -17.58 -10.93 -13.47
CA THR A 124 -18.40 -11.19 -14.67
C THR A 124 -18.16 -10.21 -15.81
N HIS A 125 -17.55 -9.05 -15.48
CA HIS A 125 -17.22 -8.01 -16.46
C HIS A 125 -15.81 -7.48 -16.17
N PHE A 126 -15.02 -7.35 -17.23
CA PHE A 126 -13.68 -6.78 -17.22
C PHE A 126 -13.66 -5.40 -17.86
N GLY A 127 -12.60 -4.65 -17.62
CA GLY A 127 -12.38 -3.36 -18.26
C GLY A 127 -13.28 -2.22 -17.78
N LEU A 128 -13.93 -2.37 -16.63
CA LEU A 128 -14.72 -1.31 -15.99
C LEU A 128 -13.83 -0.30 -15.27
N ASP A 129 -14.43 0.75 -14.73
CA ASP A 129 -13.80 1.62 -13.75
C ASP A 129 -13.20 0.78 -12.60
N PHE A 130 -11.93 1.01 -12.28
CA PHE A 130 -11.23 0.15 -11.33
C PHE A 130 -11.88 0.14 -9.93
N ARG A 131 -12.56 1.24 -9.55
CA ARG A 131 -13.31 1.32 -8.29
C ARG A 131 -14.49 0.33 -8.21
N ALA A 132 -14.95 -0.20 -9.34
CA ALA A 132 -16.00 -1.23 -9.36
C ALA A 132 -15.58 -2.53 -8.65
N TYR A 133 -14.27 -2.82 -8.64
CA TYR A 133 -13.70 -4.04 -8.07
C TYR A 133 -13.18 -3.86 -6.63
N ALA A 134 -13.39 -2.70 -6.03
CA ALA A 134 -12.87 -2.38 -4.72
C ALA A 134 -13.44 -3.28 -3.61
N PRO A 135 -12.61 -3.80 -2.69
CA PRO A 135 -13.08 -4.42 -1.46
C PRO A 135 -13.55 -3.39 -0.42
N PHE A 136 -13.73 -2.15 -0.82
CA PHE A 136 -14.13 -1.02 0.01
C PHE A 136 -15.54 -0.56 -0.33
N PRO A 137 -16.36 -0.17 0.65
CA PRO A 137 -17.62 0.52 0.40
C PRO A 137 -17.41 1.76 -0.47
N ARG A 138 -18.33 2.02 -1.39
CA ARG A 138 -18.27 3.23 -2.25
C ARG A 138 -18.37 4.52 -1.46
N TYR A 139 -19.07 4.47 -0.34
CA TYR A 139 -19.32 5.60 0.54
C TYR A 139 -18.88 5.26 1.96
N TYR A 140 -18.19 6.21 2.58
CA TYR A 140 -17.83 6.20 3.98
C TYR A 140 -18.44 7.44 4.67
N PRO A 141 -19.67 7.35 5.19
CA PRO A 141 -20.36 8.49 5.79
C PRO A 141 -19.60 9.15 6.93
N GLY A 142 -18.87 8.34 7.75
CA GLY A 142 -18.04 8.84 8.85
C GLY A 142 -16.86 9.71 8.43
N ALA A 143 -16.46 9.65 7.16
CA ALA A 143 -15.39 10.47 6.62
C ALA A 143 -15.85 11.70 5.83
N ARG A 144 -17.17 11.94 5.74
CA ARG A 144 -17.74 13.02 4.90
C ARG A 144 -17.16 14.39 5.21
N ASP A 145 -17.00 14.70 6.49
CA ASP A 145 -16.60 16.03 6.96
C ASP A 145 -15.09 16.13 7.29
N ILE A 146 -14.32 15.08 6.95
CA ILE A 146 -12.86 15.02 7.23
C ILE A 146 -12.06 15.48 6.02
N GLY A 147 -12.64 15.50 4.84
CA GLY A 147 -12.00 15.80 3.57
C GLY A 147 -11.31 14.56 2.99
N LYS A 148 -10.07 14.27 3.38
CA LYS A 148 -9.29 13.13 2.87
C LYS A 148 -8.98 12.11 3.97
N VAL A 149 -9.31 10.85 3.72
CA VAL A 149 -9.00 9.72 4.63
C VAL A 149 -8.46 8.54 3.83
N VAL A 150 -7.37 7.95 4.28
CA VAL A 150 -6.82 6.70 3.77
C VAL A 150 -7.12 5.58 4.75
N ILE A 151 -7.65 4.47 4.27
CA ILE A 151 -7.88 3.26 5.05
C ILE A 151 -6.92 2.19 4.58
N LEU A 152 -6.23 1.55 5.51
CA LEU A 152 -5.34 0.42 5.30
C LEU A 152 -5.89 -0.75 6.10
N ASP A 153 -6.39 -1.79 5.43
CA ASP A 153 -6.94 -2.96 6.10
C ASP A 153 -5.97 -4.14 6.02
N LYS A 154 -5.51 -4.59 7.20
CA LYS A 154 -4.54 -5.67 7.32
C LYS A 154 -5.13 -7.05 7.00
N ASN A 155 -6.44 -7.25 7.19
CA ASN A 155 -7.07 -8.53 6.89
C ASN A 155 -7.16 -8.82 5.40
N VAL A 156 -7.44 -7.77 4.58
CA VAL A 156 -7.56 -7.92 3.13
C VAL A 156 -6.31 -7.47 2.38
N GLN A 157 -5.31 -6.95 3.11
CA GLN A 157 -4.08 -6.42 2.54
C GLN A 157 -4.35 -5.45 1.38
N ALA A 158 -5.24 -4.49 1.63
CA ALA A 158 -5.65 -3.49 0.66
C ALA A 158 -5.77 -2.10 1.31
N TRP A 159 -5.73 -1.08 0.49
CA TRP A 159 -5.94 0.31 0.89
C TRP A 159 -7.03 0.97 0.07
N GLY A 160 -7.71 1.95 0.66
CA GLY A 160 -8.70 2.77 -0.02
C GLY A 160 -8.57 4.23 0.42
N ALA A 161 -8.67 5.15 -0.54
CA ALA A 161 -8.70 6.59 -0.31
C ALA A 161 -10.12 7.12 -0.46
N TYR A 162 -10.55 7.91 0.49
CA TYR A 162 -11.86 8.58 0.49
C TYR A 162 -11.68 10.10 0.48
N GLU A 163 -12.40 10.74 -0.41
CA GLU A 163 -12.51 12.20 -0.46
C GLU A 163 -13.96 12.59 -0.19
N ASN A 164 -14.16 13.39 0.86
CA ASN A 164 -15.51 13.78 1.33
C ASN A 164 -16.47 12.58 1.51
N GLY A 165 -15.92 11.45 1.94
CA GLY A 165 -16.64 10.20 2.16
C GLY A 165 -16.93 9.38 0.90
N GLU A 166 -16.43 9.74 -0.27
CA GLU A 166 -16.57 8.98 -1.51
C GLU A 166 -15.24 8.27 -1.85
N LEU A 167 -15.31 7.00 -2.29
CA LEU A 167 -14.14 6.23 -2.68
C LEU A 167 -13.49 6.83 -3.94
N ALA A 168 -12.32 7.44 -3.76
CA ALA A 168 -11.54 8.03 -4.84
C ALA A 168 -10.67 6.99 -5.55
N ARG A 169 -9.96 6.14 -4.79
CA ARG A 169 -9.07 5.09 -5.33
C ARG A 169 -8.90 3.96 -4.32
N TRP A 170 -8.47 2.80 -4.79
CA TRP A 170 -8.06 1.68 -3.96
C TRP A 170 -6.91 0.92 -4.64
N GLY A 171 -6.26 0.06 -3.87
CA GLY A 171 -5.23 -0.84 -4.36
C GLY A 171 -4.85 -1.87 -3.32
N ILE A 172 -3.85 -2.68 -3.64
CA ILE A 172 -3.32 -3.71 -2.75
C ILE A 172 -2.07 -3.23 -2.01
N ILE A 173 -1.83 -3.81 -0.84
CA ILE A 173 -0.64 -3.54 -0.02
C ILE A 173 -0.02 -4.83 0.50
N ASN A 174 1.21 -4.71 1.02
CA ASN A 174 1.76 -5.66 1.98
C ASN A 174 2.12 -4.92 3.27
N THR A 175 1.70 -5.49 4.40
CA THR A 175 2.04 -5.02 5.75
C THR A 175 3.22 -5.81 6.34
N GLY A 176 3.59 -5.49 7.57
CA GLY A 176 4.69 -6.14 8.27
C GLY A 176 4.41 -7.60 8.60
N VAL A 177 5.47 -8.43 8.56
CA VAL A 177 5.44 -9.83 8.98
C VAL A 177 5.20 -9.95 10.50
N GLU A 178 4.99 -11.17 10.99
CA GLU A 178 4.69 -11.43 12.41
C GLU A 178 5.74 -10.87 13.38
N SER A 179 7.02 -10.96 13.03
CA SER A 179 8.13 -10.43 13.84
C SER A 179 8.26 -8.91 13.80
N ALA A 180 7.66 -8.25 12.81
CA ALA A 180 7.75 -6.81 12.59
C ALA A 180 6.42 -6.23 12.09
N ARG A 181 5.37 -6.38 12.91
CA ARG A 181 3.99 -6.02 12.56
C ARG A 181 3.81 -4.54 12.30
N THR A 182 2.98 -4.22 11.32
CA THR A 182 2.46 -2.86 11.12
C THR A 182 1.48 -2.54 12.25
N PRO A 183 1.70 -1.49 13.07
CA PRO A 183 0.80 -1.16 14.17
C PRO A 183 -0.54 -0.67 13.63
N SER A 184 -1.63 -1.08 14.29
CA SER A 184 -2.97 -0.54 14.05
C SER A 184 -3.15 0.79 14.78
N GLY A 185 -4.04 1.62 14.26
CA GLY A 185 -4.37 2.89 14.87
C GLY A 185 -4.73 3.98 13.86
N ARG A 186 -5.00 5.16 14.37
CA ARG A 186 -5.19 6.37 13.58
C ARG A 186 -3.89 7.17 13.56
N PHE A 187 -3.44 7.44 12.36
CA PHE A 187 -2.24 8.19 12.04
C PHE A 187 -2.59 9.36 11.12
N ASN A 188 -1.61 10.21 10.88
CA ASN A 188 -1.69 11.22 9.83
C ASN A 188 -0.39 11.17 9.01
N VAL A 189 -0.46 11.59 7.75
CA VAL A 189 0.75 11.75 6.94
C VAL A 189 1.57 12.88 7.51
N ASN A 190 2.77 12.58 7.99
CA ASN A 190 3.65 13.56 8.63
C ASN A 190 4.42 14.36 7.59
N TRP A 191 5.26 13.67 6.86
CA TRP A 191 6.11 14.25 5.81
C TRP A 191 6.22 13.31 4.63
N GLN A 192 6.72 13.81 3.52
CA GLN A 192 6.90 13.09 2.27
C GLN A 192 8.33 13.22 1.75
N GLN A 193 8.79 12.18 1.06
CA GLN A 193 10.08 12.19 0.35
C GLN A 193 9.95 11.32 -0.91
N GLU A 194 10.32 11.87 -2.05
CA GLU A 194 10.18 11.18 -3.34
C GLU A 194 11.04 9.92 -3.43
N TYR A 195 12.25 9.98 -2.89
CA TYR A 195 13.20 8.87 -2.85
C TYR A 195 13.89 8.80 -1.49
N ARG A 196 14.04 7.58 -0.97
CA ARG A 196 14.77 7.30 0.26
C ARG A 196 15.34 5.88 0.23
N VAL A 197 16.53 5.70 0.79
CA VAL A 197 17.05 4.37 1.10
C VAL A 197 16.61 3.97 2.51
N SER A 198 16.12 2.74 2.65
CA SER A 198 15.77 2.19 3.96
C SER A 198 17.01 2.10 4.85
N THR A 199 16.91 2.56 6.09
CA THR A 199 17.95 2.39 7.10
C THR A 199 18.14 0.92 7.51
N LEU A 200 17.17 0.06 7.15
CA LEU A 200 17.21 -1.39 7.37
C LEU A 200 17.95 -2.14 6.27
N SER A 201 18.41 -1.45 5.22
CA SER A 201 19.16 -2.09 4.14
C SER A 201 20.48 -2.70 4.66
N PRO A 202 20.83 -3.92 4.29
CA PRO A 202 22.09 -4.55 4.71
C PRO A 202 23.34 -3.69 4.43
N GLY A 203 23.31 -2.97 3.31
CA GLY A 203 24.39 -2.07 2.89
C GLY A 203 24.24 -0.61 3.36
N TYR A 204 23.28 -0.29 4.24
CA TYR A 204 23.06 1.10 4.65
C TYR A 204 24.30 1.69 5.34
N GLY A 205 24.73 2.85 4.86
CA GLY A 205 25.97 3.49 5.34
C GLY A 205 27.27 2.92 4.77
N SER A 206 27.21 1.88 3.95
CA SER A 206 28.37 1.37 3.22
C SER A 206 28.69 2.26 2.01
N SER A 207 29.99 2.45 1.75
CA SER A 207 30.49 3.07 0.53
C SER A 207 30.85 2.05 -0.56
N ALA A 208 30.60 0.76 -0.34
CA ALA A 208 30.86 -0.28 -1.31
C ALA A 208 29.93 -0.13 -2.53
N PRO A 209 30.45 -0.25 -3.77
CA PRO A 209 29.63 -0.05 -4.98
C PRO A 209 28.56 -1.12 -5.17
N ASP A 210 28.71 -2.27 -4.53
CA ASP A 210 27.82 -3.43 -4.55
C ASP A 210 26.99 -3.58 -3.25
N ALA A 211 26.93 -2.52 -2.44
CA ALA A 211 26.14 -2.53 -1.22
C ALA A 211 24.66 -2.76 -1.54
N GLU A 212 24.03 -3.74 -0.88
CA GLU A 212 22.62 -4.02 -1.01
C GLU A 212 21.79 -2.91 -0.33
N LEU A 213 21.13 -2.08 -1.13
CA LEU A 213 20.32 -0.96 -0.68
C LEU A 213 18.84 -1.21 -1.06
N TRP A 214 17.97 -1.06 -0.09
CA TRP A 214 16.52 -1.14 -0.33
C TRP A 214 15.97 0.26 -0.61
N GLU A 215 15.80 0.54 -1.88
CA GLU A 215 15.28 1.80 -2.37
C GLU A 215 13.77 1.90 -2.15
N MET A 216 13.32 3.05 -1.70
CA MET A 216 11.92 3.38 -1.49
C MET A 216 11.59 4.66 -2.24
N TYR A 217 10.52 4.63 -3.02
CA TYR A 217 10.02 5.77 -3.77
C TYR A 217 8.65 6.20 -3.23
N TRP A 218 8.29 7.46 -3.42
CA TRP A 218 7.01 8.02 -3.03
C TRP A 218 6.69 7.80 -1.54
N VAL A 219 7.67 8.05 -0.70
CA VAL A 219 7.60 7.74 0.74
C VAL A 219 6.72 8.75 1.47
N MET A 220 5.71 8.23 2.19
CA MET A 220 4.82 8.99 3.08
C MET A 220 4.99 8.45 4.50
N ASN A 221 5.47 9.29 5.42
CA ASN A 221 5.71 8.89 6.80
C ASN A 221 4.44 8.96 7.64
N LEU A 222 4.19 7.93 8.45
CA LEU A 222 3.04 7.85 9.36
C LEU A 222 3.43 7.84 10.83
N HIS A 223 4.67 7.47 11.17
CA HIS A 223 5.09 7.28 12.55
C HIS A 223 6.53 7.72 12.73
N GLU A 224 6.74 8.82 13.46
CA GLU A 224 8.06 9.43 13.62
C GLU A 224 9.13 8.51 14.21
N GLN A 225 8.78 7.81 15.29
CA GLN A 225 9.76 7.03 16.06
C GLN A 225 10.08 5.68 15.46
N ARG A 226 9.19 5.12 14.67
CA ARG A 226 9.33 3.77 14.10
C ARG A 226 9.55 3.76 12.60
N GLY A 227 9.57 4.92 11.96
CA GLY A 227 9.79 5.01 10.51
C GLY A 227 8.78 4.22 9.68
N ILE A 228 7.52 4.13 10.14
CA ILE A 228 6.47 3.48 9.36
C ILE A 228 6.13 4.37 8.19
N HIS A 229 6.32 3.83 7.01
CA HIS A 229 6.15 4.52 5.76
C HIS A 229 5.17 3.77 4.85
N MET A 230 4.59 4.49 3.90
CA MET A 230 3.89 3.96 2.75
C MET A 230 4.76 4.19 1.51
N PRO A 231 5.78 3.37 1.22
CA PRO A 231 6.61 3.53 0.05
C PRO A 231 6.12 2.69 -1.11
N GLN A 232 6.46 3.11 -2.33
CA GLN A 232 6.52 2.18 -3.44
C GLN A 232 7.67 1.20 -3.20
N SER A 233 7.40 -0.06 -3.34
CA SER A 233 8.41 -1.12 -3.43
C SER A 233 7.79 -2.35 -4.10
N ALA A 234 8.63 -3.34 -4.47
CA ALA A 234 8.10 -4.57 -5.02
C ALA A 234 7.10 -5.22 -4.06
N LEU A 235 5.94 -5.63 -4.58
CA LEU A 235 4.93 -6.35 -3.84
C LEU A 235 4.99 -7.83 -4.20
N PRO A 236 5.30 -8.72 -3.25
CA PRO A 236 5.01 -10.13 -3.42
C PRO A 236 3.49 -10.35 -3.52
N THR A 237 3.08 -11.38 -4.23
CA THR A 237 1.67 -11.76 -4.38
C THR A 237 1.05 -12.23 -3.06
N SER A 238 1.87 -12.73 -2.17
CA SER A 238 1.47 -13.28 -0.88
C SER A 238 1.48 -12.20 0.22
N GLY A 239 0.53 -12.20 1.09
CA GLY A 239 0.31 -11.51 2.34
C GLY A 239 1.38 -10.56 2.93
N PRO A 240 1.50 -10.49 4.26
CA PRO A 240 2.49 -9.62 4.92
C PRO A 240 3.93 -9.97 4.52
N ALA A 241 4.74 -8.96 4.22
CA ALA A 241 6.09 -9.17 3.68
C ALA A 241 7.09 -8.04 4.01
N SER A 242 6.78 -7.13 4.94
CA SER A 242 7.64 -6.00 5.26
C SER A 242 8.09 -6.02 6.73
N HIS A 243 9.00 -5.10 7.09
CA HIS A 243 9.43 -4.85 8.47
C HIS A 243 8.55 -3.79 9.20
N GLY A 244 7.26 -3.73 8.85
CA GLY A 244 6.32 -2.80 9.44
C GLY A 244 5.90 -1.65 8.52
N CYS A 245 6.64 -1.36 7.46
CA CYS A 245 6.20 -0.44 6.42
C CYS A 245 5.02 -1.01 5.64
N ILE A 246 4.24 -0.14 5.01
CA ILE A 246 3.14 -0.52 4.13
C ILE A 246 3.64 -0.39 2.69
N ARG A 247 3.91 -1.51 2.04
CA ARG A 247 4.36 -1.52 0.65
C ARG A 247 3.18 -1.32 -0.30
N MET A 248 3.38 -0.53 -1.34
CA MET A 248 2.36 -0.20 -2.34
C MET A 248 2.89 -0.43 -3.76
N LEU A 249 1.99 -0.68 -4.70
CA LEU A 249 2.32 -0.68 -6.13
C LEU A 249 2.72 0.74 -6.56
N GLU A 250 3.66 0.83 -7.51
CA GLU A 250 4.18 2.12 -7.97
C GLU A 250 3.08 3.12 -8.38
N PRO A 251 2.10 2.76 -9.25
CA PRO A 251 1.07 3.71 -9.66
C PRO A 251 0.18 4.17 -8.49
N ASP A 252 0.03 3.34 -7.45
CA ASP A 252 -0.72 3.68 -6.25
C ASP A 252 0.08 4.59 -5.33
N ALA A 253 1.35 4.26 -5.07
CA ALA A 253 2.21 5.07 -4.22
C ALA A 253 2.40 6.47 -4.80
N GLN A 254 2.65 6.58 -6.12
CA GLN A 254 2.77 7.87 -6.82
C GLN A 254 1.48 8.68 -6.76
N TRP A 255 0.33 8.02 -7.04
CA TRP A 255 -0.96 8.68 -6.97
C TRP A 255 -1.25 9.20 -5.56
N LEU A 256 -1.06 8.36 -4.55
CA LEU A 256 -1.33 8.70 -3.16
C LEU A 256 -0.40 9.79 -2.65
N TYR A 257 0.89 9.73 -3.01
CA TYR A 257 1.89 10.75 -2.69
C TYR A 257 1.47 12.15 -3.17
N ASN A 258 0.93 12.23 -4.38
CA ASN A 258 0.45 13.50 -4.95
C ASN A 258 -0.92 13.93 -4.41
N TRP A 259 -1.70 13.02 -3.82
CA TRP A 259 -3.06 13.27 -3.36
C TRP A 259 -3.14 13.65 -1.88
N VAL A 260 -2.27 13.11 -1.02
CA VAL A 260 -2.29 13.38 0.42
C VAL A 260 -1.70 14.75 0.75
N ASP A 261 -2.14 15.30 1.90
CA ASP A 261 -1.58 16.48 2.52
C ASP A 261 -0.66 16.03 3.67
N THR A 262 0.46 16.75 3.87
CA THR A 262 1.37 16.54 4.98
C THR A 262 1.04 17.46 6.15
N TRP A 263 1.56 17.16 7.33
CA TRP A 263 1.38 18.06 8.47
C TRP A 263 2.14 19.39 8.32
N GLU A 264 1.65 20.42 9.00
CA GLU A 264 2.37 21.66 9.23
C GLU A 264 2.84 21.72 10.69
N VAL A 265 4.12 22.01 10.92
CA VAL A 265 4.72 22.10 12.26
C VAL A 265 5.38 23.46 12.50
N GLU A 266 5.33 23.93 13.74
CA GLU A 266 6.04 25.14 14.17
C GLU A 266 7.54 24.88 14.31
N ASN A 267 8.35 25.81 13.82
CA ASN A 267 9.81 25.82 14.05
C ASN A 267 10.53 24.54 13.58
N GLN A 268 10.03 23.92 12.53
CA GLN A 268 10.69 22.76 11.94
C GLN A 268 12.05 23.17 11.37
N ARG A 269 13.13 22.66 11.98
CA ARG A 269 14.51 22.89 11.51
C ARG A 269 14.95 21.88 10.47
N ASP A 270 14.43 20.67 10.58
CA ASP A 270 14.66 19.54 9.67
C ASP A 270 13.32 19.13 9.06
N PRO A 271 13.15 19.17 7.73
CA PRO A 271 11.90 18.77 7.07
C PRO A 271 11.53 17.29 7.27
N ILE A 272 12.48 16.47 7.73
CA ILE A 272 12.28 15.02 7.97
C ILE A 272 12.06 14.71 9.46
N SER A 273 12.41 15.62 10.37
CA SER A 273 12.29 15.43 11.82
C SER A 273 11.46 16.53 12.45
N SER A 274 10.34 16.15 13.02
CA SER A 274 9.44 17.02 13.76
C SER A 274 9.40 16.65 15.25
N VAL A 275 10.33 15.82 15.72
CA VAL A 275 10.43 15.44 17.13
C VAL A 275 10.53 16.69 18.02
N GLY A 276 9.52 16.87 18.89
CA GLY A 276 9.41 18.03 19.76
C GLY A 276 8.81 19.29 19.12
N ALA A 277 8.54 19.30 17.82
CA ALA A 277 7.83 20.40 17.18
C ALA A 277 6.32 20.33 17.46
N ARG A 278 5.71 21.50 17.58
CA ARG A 278 4.24 21.57 17.72
C ARG A 278 3.58 21.46 16.36
N ILE A 279 2.65 20.52 16.23
CA ILE A 279 1.81 20.38 15.03
C ILE A 279 0.80 21.54 15.02
N LYS A 280 0.79 22.32 13.96
CA LYS A 280 -0.23 23.33 13.67
C LYS A 280 -1.42 22.70 12.94
N GLU A 281 -1.14 21.99 11.85
CA GLU A 281 -2.12 21.29 11.05
C GLU A 281 -1.68 19.84 10.83
N GLN A 282 -2.64 18.93 10.90
CA GLN A 282 -2.41 17.52 10.61
C GLN A 282 -2.48 17.28 9.10
N GLY A 283 -1.64 16.37 8.61
CA GLY A 283 -1.79 15.86 7.26
C GLY A 283 -2.99 14.94 7.12
N THR A 284 -3.15 14.35 5.94
CA THR A 284 -4.23 13.41 5.63
C THR A 284 -4.29 12.29 6.66
N MET A 285 -5.49 12.03 7.17
CA MET A 285 -5.75 10.96 8.13
C MET A 285 -5.56 9.59 7.49
N VAL A 286 -4.89 8.70 8.22
CA VAL A 286 -4.65 7.30 7.81
C VAL A 286 -5.14 6.38 8.93
N LEU A 287 -6.07 5.50 8.63
CA LEU A 287 -6.54 4.46 9.54
C LEU A 287 -5.91 3.12 9.16
N ILE A 288 -5.14 2.54 10.06
CA ILE A 288 -4.63 1.17 9.93
C ILE A 288 -5.50 0.29 10.80
N ILE A 289 -6.33 -0.53 10.16
CA ILE A 289 -7.34 -1.38 10.79
C ILE A 289 -7.14 -2.85 10.45
N GLY A 290 -7.95 -3.69 11.05
CA GLY A 290 -7.87 -5.14 10.87
C GLY A 290 -6.81 -5.78 11.76
N GLU A 291 -6.83 -7.10 11.78
CA GLU A 291 -5.88 -7.93 12.52
C GLU A 291 -4.71 -8.33 11.63
N ASP A 292 -3.58 -8.65 12.26
CA ASP A 292 -2.45 -9.21 11.54
C ASP A 292 -2.79 -10.62 11.04
N ILE A 293 -2.43 -10.89 9.79
CA ILE A 293 -2.58 -12.20 9.16
C ILE A 293 -1.19 -12.77 8.87
N SER A 294 -1.06 -14.10 8.90
CA SER A 294 0.18 -14.81 8.54
C SER A 294 0.10 -15.44 7.14
N GLU A 295 -1.11 -15.63 6.64
CA GLU A 295 -1.39 -16.26 5.36
C GLU A 295 -1.84 -15.21 4.33
N PRO A 296 -1.74 -15.48 3.02
CA PRO A 296 -2.30 -14.61 2.00
C PRO A 296 -3.79 -14.34 2.25
N PRO A 297 -4.25 -13.09 2.05
CA PRO A 297 -5.64 -12.76 2.27
C PRO A 297 -6.54 -13.54 1.33
N GLN A 298 -7.60 -14.14 1.87
CA GLN A 298 -8.60 -14.79 1.03
C GLN A 298 -9.46 -13.73 0.35
N PRO A 299 -9.53 -13.71 -0.98
CA PRO A 299 -10.22 -12.67 -1.73
C PRO A 299 -11.75 -12.77 -1.64
N PHE A 300 -12.28 -13.84 -1.08
CA PHE A 300 -13.71 -14.12 -0.99
C PHE A 300 -14.12 -14.54 0.42
N LEU A 301 -15.37 -14.22 0.80
CA LEU A 301 -15.89 -14.51 2.15
C LEU A 301 -16.44 -15.93 2.28
N HIS A 302 -17.23 -16.36 1.32
CA HIS A 302 -18.00 -17.61 1.40
C HIS A 302 -17.86 -18.39 0.11
N ARG A 303 -16.90 -19.32 0.11
CA ARG A 303 -16.62 -20.17 -1.05
C ARG A 303 -17.80 -21.05 -1.48
N GLU A 304 -18.70 -21.36 -0.52
CA GLU A 304 -19.75 -22.37 -0.70
C GLU A 304 -21.11 -21.80 -1.14
N GLN A 305 -21.31 -20.48 -1.04
CA GLN A 305 -22.61 -19.87 -1.34
C GLN A 305 -22.60 -19.04 -2.61
N TYR A 306 -21.95 -17.85 -2.56
CA TYR A 306 -21.85 -16.94 -3.70
C TYR A 306 -20.45 -16.37 -3.78
N PRO A 307 -19.88 -16.27 -4.99
CA PRO A 307 -18.61 -15.60 -5.17
C PRO A 307 -18.77 -14.11 -4.90
N VAL A 308 -18.29 -13.69 -3.75
CA VAL A 308 -18.22 -12.28 -3.35
C VAL A 308 -16.81 -11.98 -2.84
N ILE A 309 -16.29 -10.82 -3.23
CA ILE A 309 -15.03 -10.36 -2.64
C ILE A 309 -15.25 -10.00 -1.17
N ARG A 310 -14.22 -10.20 -0.37
CA ARG A 310 -14.24 -9.82 1.03
C ARG A 310 -14.23 -8.29 1.15
N MET A 311 -15.31 -7.74 1.70
CA MET A 311 -15.42 -6.30 1.90
C MET A 311 -14.76 -5.87 3.22
N VAL A 312 -14.13 -4.72 3.19
CA VAL A 312 -13.58 -4.05 4.38
C VAL A 312 -14.72 -3.53 5.25
N ASN A 313 -14.63 -3.80 6.53
CA ASN A 313 -15.58 -3.26 7.52
C ASN A 313 -15.02 -1.95 8.10
N LEU A 314 -15.58 -0.82 7.67
CA LEU A 314 -15.14 0.50 8.11
C LEU A 314 -15.69 0.83 9.50
N PRO A 315 -14.92 1.46 10.40
CA PRO A 315 -15.44 1.99 11.64
C PRO A 315 -16.49 3.08 11.35
N PRO A 316 -17.59 3.14 12.10
CA PRO A 316 -18.65 4.15 11.86
C PRO A 316 -18.12 5.60 11.91
N ASP A 317 -17.15 5.86 12.79
CA ASP A 317 -16.46 7.13 12.94
C ASP A 317 -14.95 6.89 12.94
N PRO A 318 -14.17 7.56 12.07
CA PRO A 318 -12.73 7.48 12.04
C PRO A 318 -12.05 7.78 13.40
N TYR A 319 -12.62 8.66 14.19
CA TYR A 319 -12.08 9.03 15.51
C TYR A 319 -12.27 7.95 16.58
N GLN A 320 -13.08 6.92 16.34
CA GLN A 320 -13.16 5.74 17.21
C GLN A 320 -11.91 4.85 17.10
N VAL A 321 -11.16 4.98 16.03
CA VAL A 321 -9.86 4.30 15.92
C VAL A 321 -8.85 5.01 16.83
N PRO A 322 -8.24 4.29 17.80
CA PRO A 322 -7.33 4.91 18.74
C PRO A 322 -6.14 5.58 18.05
N PRO A 323 -5.64 6.71 18.58
CA PRO A 323 -4.43 7.35 18.06
C PRO A 323 -3.23 6.41 18.07
N GLY A 324 -2.52 6.30 16.95
CA GLY A 324 -1.38 5.41 16.76
C GLY A 324 -0.08 5.93 17.42
N THR A 325 0.01 7.22 17.75
CA THR A 325 1.21 7.87 18.32
C THR A 325 0.88 8.72 19.55
N ASP A 326 1.88 8.96 20.40
CA ASP A 326 1.75 9.90 21.54
C ASP A 326 1.51 11.33 21.08
N GLN A 327 2.13 11.69 19.97
CA GLN A 327 1.96 13.01 19.37
C GLN A 327 0.54 13.20 18.87
N GLN A 328 -0.06 12.20 18.23
CA GLN A 328 -1.45 12.23 17.85
C GLN A 328 -2.38 12.34 19.07
N ARG A 329 -2.10 11.58 20.13
CA ARG A 329 -2.84 11.70 21.41
C ARG A 329 -2.76 13.09 22.01
N ALA A 330 -1.58 13.71 21.95
CA ALA A 330 -1.39 15.08 22.45
C ALA A 330 -2.18 16.09 21.61
N PHE A 331 -2.15 15.98 20.30
CA PHE A 331 -2.91 16.82 19.38
C PHE A 331 -4.42 16.68 19.62
N ASP A 332 -4.94 15.47 19.73
CA ASP A 332 -6.37 15.22 19.99
C ASP A 332 -6.85 15.85 21.29
N ARG A 333 -6.03 15.76 22.37
CA ARG A 333 -6.36 16.44 23.64
C ARG A 333 -6.47 17.95 23.47
N LEU A 334 -5.55 18.56 22.75
CA LEU A 334 -5.58 20.00 22.47
C LEU A 334 -6.78 20.43 21.63
N ALA A 335 -7.18 19.56 20.70
CA ALA A 335 -8.37 19.77 19.86
C ALA A 335 -9.70 19.43 20.56
N GLY A 336 -9.68 19.03 21.85
CA GLY A 336 -10.87 18.64 22.61
C GLY A 336 -11.48 17.30 22.17
N ARG A 337 -10.76 16.49 21.42
CA ARG A 337 -11.13 15.13 21.03
C ARG A 337 -10.70 14.15 22.12
N ARG A 338 -11.61 13.34 22.61
CA ARG A 338 -11.35 12.33 23.65
C ARG A 338 -11.34 10.92 23.08
#